data_93e23947f35e673c3e046b2f1c105ac3
#
_entry.id   93e23947f35e673c3e046b2f1c105ac3
#
_cell.length_a   1.000
_cell.length_b   1.000
_cell.length_c   1.000
_cell.angle_alpha   90.00
_cell.angle_beta   90.00
_cell.angle_gamma   90.00
#
_symmetry.space_group_name_H-M   'P 1'
#
loop_
_entity.id
_entity.type
_entity.pdbx_description
1 polymer ?
#
loop_
_entity_poly.entity_id
_entity_poly.type
_entity_poly.pdbx_seq_one_letter_code
_entity_poly.pdbx_strand_id
1 'polypeptide(L)'
;MPQFKQPILYTFRRCPYAIRARLALLHAKMNVEIREIVLRKKPKEFLATSPSGTVPSLRLEMTVLDESLDIMKWALSQNDPTNLMKMPEYGFDLISECDGNFKRALDRTKYPNRFPDADPAKSRDKASVFLHKLENILSPNLFGANMTIADLAILPFVRQFAHIDQAWFYEQDWINLIKWLDSFKQSSEFNKIMTKIGPWQVGDTPVMFSDLYLS
;
A
#
# COMPACT_ATOMS: atom_id res chain seq x y z
N MET A 1 -4.79 27.91 -22.81
CA MET A 1 -5.44 26.91 -21.93
C MET A 1 -4.54 26.72 -20.73
N PRO A 2 -5.04 26.73 -19.49
CA PRO A 2 -4.19 26.42 -18.35
C PRO A 2 -3.63 25.01 -18.54
N GLN A 3 -2.31 24.91 -18.50
CA GLN A 3 -1.61 23.65 -18.61
C GLN A 3 -1.93 22.85 -17.31
N PHE A 4 -2.77 21.82 -17.39
CA PHE A 4 -3.03 20.91 -16.27
C PHE A 4 -1.68 20.43 -15.72
N LYS A 5 -1.34 20.86 -14.53
CA LYS A 5 -0.12 20.39 -13.88
C LYS A 5 -0.29 18.90 -13.58
N GLN A 6 0.60 18.12 -14.15
CA GLN A 6 0.67 16.67 -13.93
C GLN A 6 0.66 16.36 -12.43
N PRO A 7 -0.20 15.45 -11.94
CA PRO A 7 -0.14 15.00 -10.57
C PRO A 7 1.23 14.40 -10.22
N ILE A 8 1.68 14.60 -8.96
CA ILE A 8 2.98 14.12 -8.49
C ILE A 8 2.78 13.21 -7.29
N LEU A 9 3.22 11.95 -7.40
CA LEU A 9 3.24 10.99 -6.32
C LEU A 9 4.61 10.94 -5.65
N TYR A 10 4.70 11.38 -4.42
CA TYR A 10 5.85 11.10 -3.56
C TYR A 10 5.68 9.73 -2.91
N THR A 11 6.66 8.87 -3.05
CA THR A 11 6.55 7.46 -2.70
C THR A 11 7.82 6.91 -2.08
N PHE A 12 7.71 5.78 -1.40
CA PHE A 12 8.84 4.94 -1.02
C PHE A 12 8.51 3.49 -1.36
N ARG A 13 9.33 2.87 -2.19
CA ARG A 13 9.07 1.57 -2.80
C ARG A 13 8.59 0.49 -1.84
N ARG A 14 9.19 0.40 -0.65
CA ARG A 14 8.91 -0.66 0.33
C ARG A 14 7.83 -0.32 1.36
N CYS A 15 7.32 0.91 1.38
CA CYS A 15 6.27 1.32 2.30
C CYS A 15 4.93 0.68 1.91
N PRO A 16 4.24 -0.07 2.80
CA PRO A 16 2.97 -0.72 2.46
C PRO A 16 1.88 0.28 2.07
N TYR A 17 1.82 1.43 2.73
CA TYR A 17 0.93 2.53 2.36
C TYR A 17 1.20 3.04 0.93
N ALA A 18 2.49 3.19 0.56
CA ALA A 18 2.86 3.62 -0.78
C ALA A 18 2.65 2.51 -1.84
N ILE A 19 2.78 1.23 -1.46
CA ILE A 19 2.47 0.09 -2.33
C ILE A 19 0.99 0.11 -2.71
N ARG A 20 0.06 0.23 -1.74
CA ARG A 20 -1.38 0.21 -2.04
C ARG A 20 -1.82 1.41 -2.88
N ALA A 21 -1.23 2.59 -2.67
CA ALA A 21 -1.50 3.76 -3.50
C ALA A 21 -1.04 3.54 -4.95
N ARG A 22 0.17 3.00 -5.17
CA ARG A 22 0.66 2.67 -6.52
C ARG A 22 -0.19 1.60 -7.21
N LEU A 23 -0.68 0.59 -6.47
CA LEU A 23 -1.58 -0.42 -7.01
C LEU A 23 -2.88 0.21 -7.51
N ALA A 24 -3.50 1.08 -6.73
CA ALA A 24 -4.73 1.75 -7.14
C ALA A 24 -4.51 2.64 -8.38
N LEU A 25 -3.41 3.40 -8.42
CA LEU A 25 -3.03 4.20 -9.59
C LEU A 25 -2.81 3.34 -10.83
N LEU A 26 -2.18 2.16 -10.68
CA LEU A 26 -1.98 1.20 -11.78
C LEU A 26 -3.30 0.68 -12.31
N HIS A 27 -4.19 0.19 -11.45
CA HIS A 27 -5.51 -0.32 -11.86
C HIS A 27 -6.39 0.76 -12.48
N ALA A 28 -6.33 1.97 -11.97
CA ALA A 28 -7.01 3.14 -12.52
C ALA A 28 -6.36 3.69 -13.80
N LYS A 29 -5.23 3.14 -14.23
CA LYS A 29 -4.43 3.61 -15.38
C LYS A 29 -4.09 5.10 -15.31
N MET A 30 -3.88 5.60 -14.10
CA MET A 30 -3.55 7.00 -13.87
C MET A 30 -2.10 7.30 -14.24
N ASN A 31 -1.88 8.37 -15.00
CA ASN A 31 -0.53 8.84 -15.30
C ASN A 31 -0.14 9.97 -14.35
N VAL A 32 0.86 9.72 -13.52
CA VAL A 32 1.40 10.67 -12.53
C VAL A 32 2.92 10.71 -12.64
N GLU A 33 3.54 11.84 -12.27
CA GLU A 33 4.99 11.89 -12.03
C GLU A 33 5.28 11.14 -10.73
N ILE A 34 6.25 10.21 -10.75
CA ILE A 34 6.63 9.42 -9.56
C ILE A 34 7.97 9.92 -9.01
N ARG A 35 8.01 10.19 -7.71
CA ARG A 35 9.19 10.66 -6.98
C ARG A 35 9.51 9.73 -5.82
N GLU A 36 10.56 8.91 -5.95
CA GLU A 36 11.03 8.04 -4.87
C GLU A 36 11.75 8.86 -3.79
N ILE A 37 11.31 8.75 -2.54
CA ILE A 37 11.81 9.55 -1.41
C ILE A 37 12.72 8.73 -0.50
N VAL A 38 13.88 9.28 -0.18
CA VAL A 38 14.75 8.74 0.87
C VAL A 38 14.25 9.21 2.25
N LEU A 39 13.60 8.33 3.00
CA LEU A 39 12.91 8.68 4.26
C LEU A 39 13.83 9.31 5.33
N ARG A 40 15.13 8.99 5.31
CA ARG A 40 16.12 9.58 6.25
C ARG A 40 16.61 10.95 5.80
N LYS A 41 16.38 11.33 4.53
CA LYS A 41 16.83 12.59 3.93
C LYS A 41 15.72 13.09 3.00
N LYS A 42 14.61 13.52 3.58
CA LYS A 42 13.44 14.00 2.83
C LYS A 42 13.76 15.34 2.17
N PRO A 43 13.49 15.49 0.85
CA PRO A 43 13.65 16.76 0.15
C PRO A 43 12.77 17.86 0.74
N LYS A 44 13.25 19.12 0.71
CA LYS A 44 12.49 20.29 1.22
C LYS A 44 11.17 20.47 0.47
N GLU A 45 11.16 20.22 -0.84
CA GLU A 45 9.99 20.32 -1.71
C GLU A 45 8.91 19.31 -1.33
N PHE A 46 9.33 18.09 -0.95
CA PHE A 46 8.41 17.09 -0.41
C PHE A 46 7.80 17.57 0.92
N LEU A 47 8.63 18.04 1.84
CA LEU A 47 8.16 18.52 3.16
C LEU A 47 7.28 19.78 3.05
N ALA A 48 7.50 20.61 2.03
CA ALA A 48 6.63 21.76 1.74
C ALA A 48 5.30 21.35 1.08
N THR A 49 5.25 20.16 0.47
CA THR A 49 4.05 19.64 -0.19
C THR A 49 3.18 18.81 0.74
N SER A 50 3.79 17.86 1.48
CA SER A 50 3.07 16.91 2.32
C SER A 50 2.86 17.47 3.72
N PRO A 51 1.61 17.71 4.17
CA PRO A 51 1.32 18.18 5.53
C PRO A 51 1.83 17.25 6.62
N SER A 52 1.74 15.93 6.41
CA SER A 52 2.23 14.93 7.36
C SER A 52 3.73 14.67 7.24
N GLY A 53 4.35 15.04 6.11
CA GLY A 53 5.72 14.67 5.77
C GLY A 53 5.90 13.15 5.64
N THR A 54 4.84 12.39 5.36
CA THR A 54 4.87 10.93 5.18
C THR A 54 4.60 10.52 3.74
N VAL A 55 4.96 9.28 3.39
CA VAL A 55 4.66 8.72 2.06
C VAL A 55 3.64 7.60 2.20
N PRO A 56 2.73 7.47 1.19
CA PRO A 56 2.62 8.25 -0.03
C PRO A 56 1.99 9.63 0.21
N SER A 57 2.30 10.58 -0.67
CA SER A 57 1.58 11.86 -0.77
C SER A 57 1.37 12.17 -2.25
N LEU A 58 0.16 12.49 -2.65
CA LEU A 58 -0.21 12.81 -4.04
C LEU A 58 -0.58 14.29 -4.14
N ARG A 59 0.28 15.06 -4.82
CA ARG A 59 0.01 16.46 -5.16
C ARG A 59 -0.83 16.52 -6.43
N LEU A 60 -2.01 17.05 -6.32
CA LEU A 60 -2.87 17.47 -7.43
C LEU A 60 -2.67 18.96 -7.70
N GLU A 61 -3.38 19.51 -8.68
CA GLU A 61 -3.26 20.93 -9.04
C GLU A 61 -3.58 21.87 -7.88
N MET A 62 -4.69 21.63 -7.18
CA MET A 62 -5.22 22.51 -6.13
C MET A 62 -5.20 21.91 -4.73
N THR A 63 -4.80 20.64 -4.58
CA THR A 63 -4.85 19.94 -3.29
C THR A 63 -3.78 18.87 -3.19
N VAL A 64 -3.58 18.38 -1.97
CA VAL A 64 -2.69 17.27 -1.67
C VAL A 64 -3.50 16.19 -0.94
N LEU A 65 -3.41 14.96 -1.43
CA LEU A 65 -3.91 13.78 -0.73
C LEU A 65 -2.73 13.13 -0.01
N ASP A 66 -2.76 13.17 1.30
CA ASP A 66 -1.65 12.73 2.15
C ASP A 66 -1.91 11.36 2.81
N GLU A 67 -3.16 10.87 2.73
CA GLU A 67 -3.54 9.54 3.19
C GLU A 67 -3.64 8.56 2.02
N SER A 68 -3.01 7.41 2.17
CA SER A 68 -2.93 6.42 1.10
C SER A 68 -4.29 5.86 0.67
N LEU A 69 -5.24 5.72 1.60
CA LEU A 69 -6.60 5.28 1.26
C LEU A 69 -7.36 6.33 0.46
N ASP A 70 -7.14 7.61 0.73
CA ASP A 70 -7.75 8.70 -0.04
C ASP A 70 -7.15 8.77 -1.46
N ILE A 71 -5.85 8.52 -1.60
CA ILE A 71 -5.21 8.36 -2.92
C ILE A 71 -5.83 7.20 -3.69
N MET A 72 -6.05 6.05 -3.04
CA MET A 72 -6.70 4.88 -3.67
C MET A 72 -8.12 5.23 -4.15
N LYS A 73 -8.93 5.80 -3.27
CA LYS A 73 -10.32 6.21 -3.57
C LYS A 73 -10.35 7.25 -4.70
N TRP A 74 -9.48 8.24 -4.65
CA TRP A 74 -9.37 9.25 -5.70
C TRP A 74 -9.02 8.61 -7.05
N ALA A 75 -8.00 7.76 -7.11
CA ALA A 75 -7.60 7.11 -8.34
C ALA A 75 -8.75 6.29 -8.96
N LEU A 76 -9.41 5.47 -8.15
CA LEU A 76 -10.51 4.62 -8.59
C LEU A 76 -11.78 5.42 -8.91
N SER A 77 -11.97 6.61 -8.33
CA SER A 77 -13.07 7.50 -8.73
C SER A 77 -12.85 8.13 -10.11
N GLN A 78 -11.59 8.24 -10.57
CA GLN A 78 -11.28 8.72 -11.92
C GLN A 78 -11.51 7.62 -12.96
N ASN A 79 -11.12 6.38 -12.66
CA ASN A 79 -11.29 5.23 -13.54
C ASN A 79 -11.17 3.93 -12.75
N ASP A 80 -12.22 3.09 -12.80
CA ASP A 80 -12.25 1.77 -12.14
C ASP A 80 -12.68 0.66 -13.11
N PRO A 81 -11.84 0.33 -14.10
CA PRO A 81 -12.20 -0.60 -15.16
C PRO A 81 -12.42 -2.04 -14.68
N THR A 82 -11.95 -2.38 -13.49
CA THR A 82 -12.05 -3.71 -12.90
C THR A 82 -13.06 -3.78 -11.75
N ASN A 83 -13.81 -2.70 -11.49
CA ASN A 83 -14.82 -2.59 -10.44
C ASN A 83 -14.26 -2.88 -9.02
N LEU A 84 -13.04 -2.43 -8.72
CA LEU A 84 -12.41 -2.62 -7.41
C LEU A 84 -13.21 -1.98 -6.25
N MET A 85 -13.95 -0.91 -6.55
CA MET A 85 -14.83 -0.27 -5.55
C MET A 85 -16.10 -1.09 -5.26
N LYS A 86 -16.41 -2.12 -6.06
CA LYS A 86 -17.60 -2.97 -5.87
C LYS A 86 -17.35 -4.00 -4.78
N MET A 87 -17.57 -3.62 -3.53
CA MET A 87 -17.50 -4.50 -2.35
C MET A 87 -18.61 -4.13 -1.35
N PRO A 88 -18.93 -5.02 -0.39
CA PRO A 88 -19.79 -4.68 0.73
C PRO A 88 -19.23 -3.50 1.55
N GLU A 89 -20.11 -2.67 2.12
CA GLU A 89 -19.70 -1.49 2.89
C GLU A 89 -18.76 -1.82 4.06
N TYR A 90 -18.99 -2.93 4.74
CA TYR A 90 -18.12 -3.43 5.82
C TYR A 90 -16.68 -3.77 5.36
N GLY A 91 -16.41 -3.77 4.06
CA GLY A 91 -15.05 -3.87 3.53
C GLY A 91 -14.15 -2.71 3.96
N PHE A 92 -14.72 -1.52 4.17
CA PHE A 92 -13.99 -0.39 4.72
C PHE A 92 -13.68 -0.55 6.20
N ASP A 93 -14.54 -1.23 6.97
CA ASP A 93 -14.25 -1.58 8.38
C ASP A 93 -13.06 -2.54 8.47
N LEU A 94 -12.96 -3.50 7.54
CA LEU A 94 -11.82 -4.41 7.46
C LEU A 94 -10.52 -3.67 7.14
N ILE A 95 -10.55 -2.68 6.24
CA ILE A 95 -9.39 -1.81 5.95
C ILE A 95 -9.02 -1.00 7.20
N SER A 96 -10.00 -0.44 7.89
CA SER A 96 -9.78 0.33 9.13
C SER A 96 -9.17 -0.53 10.24
N GLU A 97 -9.61 -1.77 10.40
CA GLU A 97 -9.01 -2.72 11.35
C GLU A 97 -7.56 -3.02 10.99
N CYS A 98 -7.26 -3.20 9.68
CA CYS A 98 -5.89 -3.38 9.19
C CYS A 98 -5.01 -2.18 9.52
N ASP A 99 -5.46 -0.96 9.21
CA ASP A 99 -4.73 0.28 9.45
C ASP A 99 -4.59 0.62 10.95
N GLY A 100 -5.49 0.11 11.77
CA GLY A 100 -5.57 0.31 13.22
C GLY A 100 -4.87 -0.78 14.03
N ASN A 101 -5.65 -1.75 14.48
CA ASN A 101 -5.20 -2.77 15.44
C ASN A 101 -4.10 -3.67 14.86
N PHE A 102 -4.29 -4.16 13.64
CA PHE A 102 -3.31 -5.02 13.00
C PHE A 102 -1.99 -4.28 12.77
N LYS A 103 -2.05 -3.06 12.23
CA LYS A 103 -0.84 -2.27 11.97
C LYS A 103 -0.06 -1.95 13.24
N ARG A 104 -0.75 -1.60 14.34
CA ARG A 104 -0.08 -1.38 15.64
C ARG A 104 0.63 -2.64 16.15
N ALA A 105 -0.02 -3.80 16.04
CA ALA A 105 0.56 -5.08 16.44
C ALA A 105 1.75 -5.46 15.54
N LEU A 106 1.62 -5.29 14.22
CA LEU A 106 2.69 -5.49 13.25
C LEU A 106 3.93 -4.64 13.58
N ASP A 107 3.74 -3.34 13.84
CA ASP A 107 4.87 -2.45 14.12
C ASP A 107 5.60 -2.82 15.41
N ARG A 108 4.87 -3.21 16.45
CA ARG A 108 5.46 -3.68 17.72
C ARG A 108 6.20 -5.00 17.56
N THR A 109 5.72 -5.88 16.68
CA THR A 109 6.44 -7.12 16.34
C THR A 109 7.72 -6.81 15.55
N LYS A 110 7.64 -5.90 14.59
CA LYS A 110 8.72 -5.62 13.63
C LYS A 110 9.83 -4.72 14.18
N TYR A 111 9.48 -3.80 15.06
CA TYR A 111 10.38 -2.74 15.52
C TYR A 111 10.51 -2.72 17.05
N PRO A 112 11.00 -3.81 17.70
CA PRO A 112 11.07 -3.89 19.17
C PRO A 112 11.87 -2.72 19.77
N ASN A 113 12.90 -2.24 19.11
CA ASN A 113 13.70 -1.09 19.58
C ASN A 113 12.93 0.24 19.62
N ARG A 114 11.78 0.35 18.91
CA ARG A 114 10.91 1.54 18.97
C ARG A 114 9.82 1.41 20.03
N PHE A 115 9.58 0.19 20.47
CA PHE A 115 8.53 -0.16 21.43
C PHE A 115 9.12 -1.04 22.54
N PRO A 116 10.03 -0.49 23.38
CA PRO A 116 10.76 -1.27 24.38
C PRO A 116 9.83 -1.92 25.43
N ASP A 117 8.64 -1.33 25.64
CA ASP A 117 7.64 -1.83 26.58
C ASP A 117 6.73 -2.92 25.97
N ALA A 118 6.89 -3.23 24.67
CA ALA A 118 6.08 -4.24 23.99
C ALA A 118 6.84 -5.56 23.87
N ASP A 119 6.17 -6.65 24.23
CA ASP A 119 6.62 -8.00 23.92
C ASP A 119 6.32 -8.32 22.45
N PRO A 120 7.36 -8.57 21.60
CA PRO A 120 7.16 -8.86 20.19
C PRO A 120 6.35 -10.15 19.93
N ALA A 121 6.49 -11.18 20.78
CA ALA A 121 5.75 -12.43 20.64
C ALA A 121 4.25 -12.20 20.90
N LYS A 122 3.91 -11.54 22.00
CA LYS A 122 2.52 -11.15 22.30
C LYS A 122 1.94 -10.21 21.25
N SER A 123 2.75 -9.35 20.66
CA SER A 123 2.33 -8.46 19.58
C SER A 123 2.06 -9.24 18.29
N ARG A 124 2.87 -10.26 18.00
CA ARG A 124 2.64 -11.20 16.90
C ARG A 124 1.32 -11.97 17.08
N ASP A 125 1.04 -12.47 18.28
CA ASP A 125 -0.22 -13.16 18.56
C ASP A 125 -1.44 -12.24 18.36
N LYS A 126 -1.34 -10.98 18.79
CA LYS A 126 -2.38 -9.96 18.52
C LYS A 126 -2.58 -9.68 17.02
N ALA A 127 -1.50 -9.63 16.25
CA ALA A 127 -1.59 -9.49 14.80
C ALA A 127 -2.23 -10.71 14.14
N SER A 128 -1.94 -11.91 14.66
CA SER A 128 -2.47 -13.18 14.14
C SER A 128 -3.99 -13.28 14.24
N VAL A 129 -4.62 -12.60 15.20
CA VAL A 129 -6.09 -12.54 15.30
C VAL A 129 -6.70 -11.99 14.00
N PHE A 130 -6.14 -10.91 13.46
CA PHE A 130 -6.59 -10.35 12.19
C PHE A 130 -6.31 -11.30 11.01
N LEU A 131 -5.15 -11.96 11.00
CA LEU A 131 -4.77 -12.90 9.94
C LEU A 131 -5.68 -14.14 9.94
N HIS A 132 -6.07 -14.68 11.11
CA HIS A 132 -7.09 -15.74 11.20
C HIS A 132 -8.45 -15.28 10.67
N LYS A 133 -8.83 -14.02 10.94
CA LYS A 133 -10.07 -13.47 10.38
C LYS A 133 -10.01 -13.43 8.84
N LEU A 134 -8.87 -13.01 8.26
CA LEU A 134 -8.68 -13.05 6.81
C LEU A 134 -8.73 -14.46 6.26
N GLU A 135 -8.02 -15.42 6.89
CA GLU A 135 -8.03 -16.85 6.49
C GLU A 135 -9.46 -17.37 6.34
N ASN A 136 -10.34 -17.05 7.29
CA ASN A 136 -11.71 -17.55 7.32
C ASN A 136 -12.63 -16.95 6.27
N ILE A 137 -12.31 -15.76 5.74
CA ILE A 137 -13.19 -15.07 4.76
C ILE A 137 -12.67 -15.17 3.32
N LEU A 138 -11.41 -15.52 3.12
CA LEU A 138 -10.78 -15.59 1.79
C LEU A 138 -11.36 -16.73 0.93
N SER A 139 -11.88 -16.37 -0.30
CA SER A 139 -12.44 -17.35 -1.25
C SER A 139 -12.55 -16.80 -2.69
N PRO A 140 -11.56 -16.77 -3.56
CA PRO A 140 -10.10 -16.70 -3.30
C PRO A 140 -9.63 -15.32 -2.84
N ASN A 141 -10.46 -14.26 -2.96
CA ASN A 141 -10.22 -12.92 -2.47
C ASN A 141 -11.18 -12.59 -1.32
N LEU A 142 -11.03 -11.44 -0.70
CA LEU A 142 -11.78 -11.05 0.51
C LEU A 142 -13.30 -11.04 0.31
N PHE A 143 -13.78 -10.72 -0.89
CA PHE A 143 -15.20 -10.62 -1.20
C PHE A 143 -15.59 -11.44 -2.45
N GLY A 144 -14.97 -12.60 -2.64
CA GLY A 144 -15.31 -13.54 -3.71
C GLY A 144 -14.24 -13.68 -4.80
N ALA A 145 -14.67 -13.93 -6.04
CA ALA A 145 -13.76 -14.29 -7.12
C ALA A 145 -12.87 -13.11 -7.59
N ASN A 146 -13.37 -11.89 -7.52
CA ASN A 146 -12.66 -10.70 -8.00
C ASN A 146 -12.00 -9.96 -6.83
N MET A 147 -10.83 -9.38 -7.10
CA MET A 147 -10.18 -8.46 -6.15
C MET A 147 -11.01 -7.20 -5.97
N THR A 148 -10.93 -6.61 -4.79
CA THR A 148 -11.54 -5.34 -4.44
C THR A 148 -10.49 -4.36 -3.91
N ILE A 149 -10.89 -3.11 -3.66
CA ILE A 149 -10.03 -2.14 -3.01
C ILE A 149 -9.52 -2.63 -1.64
N ALA A 150 -10.29 -3.48 -0.94
CA ALA A 150 -9.87 -4.05 0.33
C ALA A 150 -8.69 -5.01 0.17
N ASP A 151 -8.68 -5.85 -0.88
CA ASP A 151 -7.55 -6.72 -1.20
C ASP A 151 -6.29 -5.88 -1.44
N LEU A 152 -6.37 -4.87 -2.30
CA LEU A 152 -5.25 -3.98 -2.60
C LEU A 152 -4.77 -3.19 -1.37
N ALA A 153 -5.69 -2.84 -0.47
CA ALA A 153 -5.38 -2.08 0.74
C ALA A 153 -4.66 -2.93 1.80
N ILE A 154 -5.02 -4.21 1.93
CA ILE A 154 -4.59 -5.07 3.04
C ILE A 154 -3.34 -5.90 2.67
N LEU A 155 -3.26 -6.42 1.44
CA LEU A 155 -2.15 -7.27 0.98
C LEU A 155 -0.74 -6.73 1.26
N PRO A 156 -0.45 -5.42 1.07
CA PRO A 156 0.88 -4.88 1.38
C PRO A 156 1.28 -4.99 2.86
N PHE A 157 0.30 -4.95 3.76
CA PHE A 157 0.55 -5.07 5.20
C PHE A 157 0.71 -6.53 5.63
N VAL A 158 -0.10 -7.45 5.08
CA VAL A 158 0.09 -8.90 5.27
C VAL A 158 1.47 -9.31 4.75
N ARG A 159 1.86 -8.81 3.56
CA ARG A 159 3.21 -8.99 3.04
C ARG A 159 4.28 -8.46 3.99
N GLN A 160 4.09 -7.26 4.57
CA GLN A 160 5.04 -6.68 5.50
C GLN A 160 5.17 -7.53 6.76
N PHE A 161 4.08 -8.08 7.26
CA PHE A 161 4.07 -8.98 8.43
C PHE A 161 4.78 -10.29 8.13
N ALA A 162 4.45 -10.95 7.02
CA ALA A 162 5.08 -12.19 6.59
C ALA A 162 6.61 -12.07 6.43
N HIS A 163 7.12 -10.87 6.10
CA HIS A 163 8.56 -10.62 5.96
C HIS A 163 9.28 -10.34 7.29
N ILE A 164 8.60 -10.36 8.44
CA ILE A 164 9.25 -10.26 9.74
C ILE A 164 9.93 -11.59 10.07
N ASP A 165 9.20 -12.70 9.88
CA ASP A 165 9.65 -14.07 10.09
C ASP A 165 8.93 -14.98 9.07
N GLN A 166 9.57 -15.20 7.93
CA GLN A 166 8.95 -15.96 6.83
C GLN A 166 8.78 -17.43 7.19
N ALA A 167 9.76 -18.05 7.89
CA ALA A 167 9.68 -19.44 8.28
C ALA A 167 8.45 -19.65 9.14
N TRP A 168 8.32 -18.88 10.21
CA TRP A 168 7.16 -18.95 11.09
C TRP A 168 5.83 -18.68 10.33
N PHE A 169 5.78 -17.70 9.44
CA PHE A 169 4.55 -17.34 8.71
C PHE A 169 4.06 -18.49 7.83
N TYR A 170 4.97 -19.15 7.12
CA TYR A 170 4.64 -20.25 6.21
C TYR A 170 4.42 -21.60 6.92
N GLU A 171 4.71 -21.71 8.21
CA GLU A 171 4.40 -22.87 9.06
C GLU A 171 2.99 -22.80 9.66
N GLN A 172 2.26 -21.68 9.51
CA GLN A 172 0.92 -21.54 10.07
C GLN A 172 -0.12 -22.24 9.18
N ASP A 173 -1.24 -22.66 9.81
CA ASP A 173 -2.40 -23.27 9.11
C ASP A 173 -3.24 -22.21 8.35
N TRP A 174 -2.59 -21.32 7.61
CA TRP A 174 -3.22 -20.23 6.84
C TRP A 174 -3.21 -20.54 5.35
N ILE A 175 -3.94 -21.57 4.94
CA ILE A 175 -3.92 -22.08 3.55
C ILE A 175 -4.37 -21.03 2.55
N ASN A 176 -5.52 -20.38 2.81
CA ASN A 176 -6.08 -19.37 1.91
C ASN A 176 -5.28 -18.08 1.93
N LEU A 177 -4.88 -17.63 3.13
CA LEU A 177 -4.09 -16.41 3.33
C LEU A 177 -2.71 -16.49 2.65
N ILE A 178 -2.02 -17.62 2.79
CA ILE A 178 -0.73 -17.86 2.14
C ILE A 178 -0.91 -17.87 0.62
N LYS A 179 -1.90 -18.60 0.11
CA LYS A 179 -2.19 -18.63 -1.33
C LYS A 179 -2.53 -17.27 -1.89
N TRP A 180 -3.34 -16.49 -1.19
CA TRP A 180 -3.72 -15.12 -1.57
C TRP A 180 -2.49 -14.19 -1.60
N LEU A 181 -1.65 -14.24 -0.56
CA LEU A 181 -0.41 -13.47 -0.49
C LEU A 181 0.57 -13.86 -1.61
N ASP A 182 0.75 -15.15 -1.87
CA ASP A 182 1.71 -15.62 -2.88
C ASP A 182 1.23 -15.30 -4.31
N SER A 183 -0.07 -15.42 -4.57
CA SER A 183 -0.68 -14.98 -5.83
C SER A 183 -0.41 -13.49 -6.08
N PHE A 184 -0.60 -12.66 -5.05
CA PHE A 184 -0.28 -11.24 -5.14
C PHE A 184 1.20 -10.98 -5.41
N LYS A 185 2.12 -11.62 -4.69
CA LYS A 185 3.57 -11.46 -4.85
C LYS A 185 4.08 -11.88 -6.23
N GLN A 186 3.38 -12.83 -6.87
CA GLN A 186 3.71 -13.33 -8.21
C GLN A 186 3.01 -12.54 -9.31
N SER A 187 2.04 -11.68 -8.98
CA SER A 187 1.28 -10.92 -9.96
C SER A 187 2.16 -9.95 -10.77
N SER A 188 1.78 -9.72 -12.03
CA SER A 188 2.43 -8.75 -12.90
C SER A 188 2.31 -7.33 -12.33
N GLU A 189 1.17 -7.02 -11.73
CA GLU A 189 0.86 -5.73 -11.12
C GLU A 189 1.81 -5.42 -9.96
N PHE A 190 1.98 -6.38 -9.05
CA PHE A 190 2.92 -6.22 -7.95
C PHE A 190 4.36 -6.07 -8.43
N ASN A 191 4.78 -6.90 -9.38
CA ASN A 191 6.13 -6.84 -9.94
C ASN A 191 6.39 -5.49 -10.62
N LYS A 192 5.43 -4.98 -11.40
CA LYS A 192 5.50 -3.67 -12.02
C LYS A 192 5.72 -2.57 -10.98
N ILE A 193 4.83 -2.43 -9.98
CA ILE A 193 4.92 -1.34 -8.99
C ILE A 193 6.11 -1.47 -8.03
N MET A 194 6.77 -2.61 -8.01
CA MET A 194 8.00 -2.85 -7.22
C MET A 194 9.29 -2.61 -8.02
N THR A 195 9.21 -2.18 -9.29
CA THR A 195 10.36 -1.73 -10.07
C THR A 195 11.15 -0.67 -9.30
N LYS A 196 12.47 -0.85 -9.26
CA LYS A 196 13.36 0.08 -8.56
C LYS A 196 13.59 1.32 -9.43
N ILE A 197 13.27 2.48 -8.88
CA ILE A 197 13.62 3.79 -9.43
C ILE A 197 14.65 4.48 -8.53
N GLY A 198 15.41 5.41 -9.11
CA GLY A 198 16.39 6.21 -8.36
C GLY A 198 15.71 7.14 -7.34
N PRO A 199 16.41 7.50 -6.24
CA PRO A 199 15.95 8.55 -5.36
C PRO A 199 15.82 9.87 -6.12
N TRP A 200 14.66 10.51 -5.99
CA TRP A 200 14.38 11.78 -6.65
C TRP A 200 15.17 12.95 -6.03
N GLN A 201 15.64 13.83 -6.90
CA GLN A 201 16.27 15.12 -6.55
C GLN A 201 15.64 16.25 -7.35
N VAL A 202 15.73 17.47 -6.82
CA VAL A 202 15.28 18.66 -7.54
C VAL A 202 16.08 18.83 -8.82
N GLY A 203 15.38 19.05 -9.94
CA GLY A 203 15.98 19.18 -11.27
C GLY A 203 16.08 17.87 -12.05
N ASP A 204 15.75 16.73 -11.45
CA ASP A 204 15.69 15.47 -12.20
C ASP A 204 14.62 15.52 -13.30
N THR A 205 14.88 14.83 -14.40
CA THR A 205 13.88 14.58 -15.43
C THR A 205 12.70 13.83 -14.82
N PRO A 206 11.45 14.28 -15.07
CA PRO A 206 10.26 13.59 -14.55
C PRO A 206 10.22 12.12 -15.00
N VAL A 207 9.98 11.23 -14.03
CA VAL A 207 9.71 9.82 -14.30
C VAL A 207 8.21 9.62 -14.28
N MET A 208 7.63 9.21 -15.40
CA MET A 208 6.18 9.04 -15.50
C MET A 208 5.76 7.64 -15.13
N PHE A 209 4.65 7.53 -14.43
CA PHE A 209 4.06 6.26 -14.02
C PHE A 209 3.69 5.38 -15.23
N SER A 210 3.23 6.02 -16.32
CA SER A 210 2.92 5.34 -17.58
C SER A 210 4.14 4.63 -18.18
N ASP A 211 5.31 5.27 -18.15
CA ASP A 211 6.53 4.73 -18.76
C ASP A 211 7.07 3.51 -18.01
N LEU A 212 6.76 3.42 -16.72
CA LEU A 212 7.22 2.33 -15.86
C LEU A 212 6.24 1.15 -15.79
N TYR A 213 4.93 1.43 -15.84
CA TYR A 213 3.92 0.46 -15.39
C TYR A 213 2.76 0.25 -16.35
N LEU A 214 2.48 1.17 -17.30
CA LEU A 214 1.33 1.09 -18.20
C LEU A 214 1.70 0.61 -19.62
N SER A 215 2.99 0.40 -19.88
CA SER A 215 3.52 -0.15 -21.14
C SER A 215 3.33 -1.67 -21.21
#